data_e4727f8576820ee603cc783a6f216ed7
#
_entry.id   e4727f8576820ee603cc783a6f216ed7
#
_cell.length_a   1.000
_cell.length_b   1.000
_cell.length_c   1.000
_cell.angle_alpha   90.00
_cell.angle_beta   90.00
_cell.angle_gamma   90.00
#
_symmetry.space_group_name_H-M   'P 1'
#
loop_
_entity.id
_entity.type
_entity.pdbx_description
1 polymer ?
#
loop_
_entity_poly.entity_id
_entity_poly.type
_entity_poly.pdbx_seq_one_letter_code
_entity_poly.pdbx_strand_id
1 'polypeptide(L)'
;GSLNEVPPVQLASKVLKALEKRNNINTEDVDDVVLGCVHPIGEQGADIARTAVLESNWHQTVSGVQVDRFCASGLEAVNIAAAQVMSGQSDLSVGGGVESMSRVPLGSSGGAWMADPTVAYNSYFVPQGISADLLATKYNYSRTDVDSYAVSSQKRASEAWKDKRFKNSIIPVKDQNNLPILEIDEYMRPETTMQSLGALEPSFEKMGKSGFNDVAILKYPELEAIEHVHHAGNSSGIVD
;
A
#
# COMPACT_ATOMS: atom_id res chain seq x y z
N GLY A 1 1.37 -10.37 -9.95
CA GLY A 1 -0.05 -10.71 -9.82
C GLY A 1 -0.78 -10.57 -11.14
N SER A 2 -2.07 -10.84 -11.16
CA SER A 2 -2.88 -10.80 -12.40
C SER A 2 -3.00 -9.40 -13.00
N LEU A 3 -2.73 -8.35 -12.22
CA LEU A 3 -2.81 -6.96 -12.68
C LEU A 3 -1.51 -6.43 -13.32
N ASN A 4 -0.46 -7.24 -13.40
CA ASN A 4 0.86 -6.81 -13.90
C ASN A 4 0.85 -6.23 -15.33
N GLU A 5 -0.14 -6.57 -16.15
CA GLU A 5 -0.29 -6.04 -17.51
C GLU A 5 -1.24 -4.82 -17.59
N VAL A 6 -1.87 -4.44 -16.47
CA VAL A 6 -2.79 -3.31 -16.43
C VAL A 6 -2.06 -2.05 -15.97
N PRO A 7 -1.92 -1.02 -16.83
CA PRO A 7 -1.27 0.23 -16.44
C PRO A 7 -1.92 0.87 -15.21
N PRO A 8 -1.14 1.46 -14.28
CA PRO A 8 -1.70 2.05 -13.06
C PRO A 8 -2.73 3.14 -13.31
N VAL A 9 -2.55 3.95 -14.35
CA VAL A 9 -3.55 4.97 -14.73
C VAL A 9 -4.89 4.34 -15.12
N GLN A 10 -4.89 3.16 -15.74
CA GLN A 10 -6.12 2.44 -16.08
C GLN A 10 -6.79 1.84 -14.83
N LEU A 11 -6.01 1.38 -13.84
CA LEU A 11 -6.55 0.94 -12.56
C LEU A 11 -7.28 2.10 -11.85
N ALA A 12 -6.63 3.26 -11.73
CA ALA A 12 -7.23 4.46 -11.16
C ALA A 12 -8.47 4.91 -11.94
N SER A 13 -8.39 4.96 -13.27
CA SER A 13 -9.52 5.32 -14.14
C SER A 13 -10.73 4.39 -13.96
N LYS A 14 -10.52 3.08 -13.85
CA LYS A 14 -11.61 2.12 -13.61
C LYS A 14 -12.34 2.39 -12.31
N VAL A 15 -11.61 2.78 -11.26
CA VAL A 15 -12.19 3.12 -9.95
C VAL A 15 -12.98 4.43 -10.05
N LEU A 16 -12.45 5.46 -10.70
CA LEU A 16 -13.15 6.74 -10.90
C LEU A 16 -14.45 6.55 -11.71
N LYS A 17 -14.40 5.83 -12.83
CA LYS A 17 -15.60 5.49 -13.63
C LYS A 17 -16.65 4.72 -12.85
N ALA A 18 -16.22 3.80 -11.98
CA ALA A 18 -17.14 3.05 -11.14
C ALA A 18 -17.76 3.93 -10.04
N LEU A 19 -16.98 4.83 -9.46
CA LEU A 19 -17.46 5.80 -8.47
C LEU A 19 -18.54 6.71 -9.07
N GLU A 20 -18.26 7.29 -10.23
CA GLU A 20 -19.20 8.10 -11.02
C GLU A 20 -20.50 7.35 -11.27
N LYS A 21 -20.41 6.16 -11.87
CA LYS A 21 -21.57 5.36 -12.23
C LYS A 21 -22.40 4.92 -11.02
N ARG A 22 -21.76 4.51 -9.92
CA ARG A 22 -22.45 4.02 -8.72
C ARG A 22 -23.21 5.12 -7.99
N ASN A 23 -22.72 6.36 -8.06
CA ASN A 23 -23.26 7.48 -7.31
C ASN A 23 -23.95 8.52 -8.22
N ASN A 24 -24.01 8.26 -9.54
CA ASN A 24 -24.58 9.19 -10.53
C ASN A 24 -23.97 10.60 -10.41
N ILE A 25 -22.64 10.66 -10.29
CA ILE A 25 -21.90 11.93 -10.15
C ILE A 25 -21.91 12.65 -11.49
N ASN A 26 -22.28 13.94 -11.50
CA ASN A 26 -21.94 14.83 -12.58
C ASN A 26 -20.48 15.25 -12.39
N THR A 27 -19.60 14.82 -13.27
CA THR A 27 -18.16 15.05 -13.11
C THR A 27 -17.75 16.52 -13.20
N GLU A 28 -18.59 17.38 -13.78
CA GLU A 28 -18.36 18.84 -13.80
C GLU A 28 -18.45 19.47 -12.40
N ASP A 29 -19.14 18.81 -11.48
CA ASP A 29 -19.31 19.27 -10.08
C ASP A 29 -18.14 18.83 -9.18
N VAL A 30 -17.20 18.03 -9.70
CA VAL A 30 -16.02 17.60 -8.96
C VAL A 30 -14.90 18.63 -9.09
N ASP A 31 -14.46 19.17 -7.95
CA ASP A 31 -13.40 20.19 -7.90
C ASP A 31 -12.01 19.59 -8.00
N ASP A 32 -11.77 18.49 -7.27
CA ASP A 32 -10.44 17.91 -7.16
C ASP A 32 -10.46 16.40 -6.94
N VAL A 33 -9.41 15.73 -7.46
CA VAL A 33 -9.12 14.32 -7.22
C VAL A 33 -7.74 14.20 -6.57
N VAL A 34 -7.69 13.82 -5.31
CA VAL A 34 -6.45 13.61 -4.56
C VAL A 34 -6.12 12.14 -4.55
N LEU A 35 -5.01 11.72 -5.17
CA LEU A 35 -4.56 10.33 -5.14
C LEU A 35 -3.20 10.19 -4.45
N GLY A 36 -3.15 9.26 -3.50
CA GLY A 36 -1.91 8.78 -2.92
C GLY A 36 -1.17 7.87 -3.89
N CYS A 37 0.13 8.11 -4.07
CA CYS A 37 1.01 7.25 -4.86
C CYS A 37 2.43 7.37 -4.30
N VAL A 38 3.00 6.25 -3.87
CA VAL A 38 4.30 6.23 -3.16
C VAL A 38 5.48 6.37 -4.12
N HIS A 39 5.35 5.83 -5.33
CA HIS A 39 6.39 5.90 -6.35
C HIS A 39 5.92 6.71 -7.56
N PRO A 40 5.91 8.06 -7.46
CA PRO A 40 5.41 8.95 -8.50
C PRO A 40 6.38 9.09 -9.67
N ILE A 41 6.83 7.98 -10.22
CA ILE A 41 7.80 7.91 -11.33
C ILE A 41 7.32 6.95 -12.42
N GLY A 42 7.94 7.01 -13.60
CA GLY A 42 7.59 6.15 -14.73
C GLY A 42 6.10 6.26 -15.06
N GLU A 43 5.42 5.13 -15.11
CA GLU A 43 3.98 5.06 -15.42
C GLU A 43 3.07 5.67 -14.34
N GLN A 44 3.59 5.92 -13.14
CA GLN A 44 2.89 6.57 -12.02
C GLN A 44 3.30 8.04 -11.86
N GLY A 45 4.18 8.54 -12.73
CA GLY A 45 4.64 9.92 -12.72
C GLY A 45 3.67 10.90 -13.37
N ALA A 46 4.12 12.15 -13.46
CA ALA A 46 3.42 13.24 -14.15
C ALA A 46 1.96 13.45 -13.68
N ASP A 47 1.77 13.42 -12.37
CA ASP A 47 0.45 13.56 -11.72
C ASP A 47 -0.57 12.53 -12.20
N ILE A 48 -0.43 11.33 -11.67
CA ILE A 48 -1.33 10.21 -12.02
C ILE A 48 -2.80 10.50 -11.67
N ALA A 49 -3.08 11.38 -10.69
CA ALA A 49 -4.44 11.77 -10.34
C ALA A 49 -5.09 12.51 -11.50
N ARG A 50 -4.42 13.55 -12.01
CA ARG A 50 -4.91 14.31 -13.16
C ARG A 50 -4.98 13.44 -14.43
N THR A 51 -3.99 12.60 -14.65
CA THR A 51 -3.96 11.70 -15.81
C THR A 51 -5.11 10.69 -15.75
N ALA A 52 -5.44 10.16 -14.57
CA ALA A 52 -6.57 9.24 -14.36
C ALA A 52 -7.93 9.94 -14.59
N VAL A 53 -8.07 11.18 -14.17
CA VAL A 53 -9.26 12.02 -14.47
C VAL A 53 -9.50 12.08 -15.98
N LEU A 54 -8.48 12.43 -16.75
CA LEU A 54 -8.58 12.53 -18.20
C LEU A 54 -8.84 11.18 -18.86
N GLU A 55 -8.16 10.11 -18.45
CA GLU A 55 -8.37 8.74 -18.91
C GLU A 55 -9.77 8.22 -18.56
N SER A 56 -10.39 8.77 -17.52
CA SER A 56 -11.77 8.46 -17.13
C SER A 56 -12.81 9.14 -18.00
N ASN A 57 -12.43 10.05 -18.89
CA ASN A 57 -13.31 10.97 -19.63
C ASN A 57 -14.17 11.83 -18.69
N TRP A 58 -13.68 12.15 -17.51
CA TRP A 58 -14.30 13.11 -16.62
C TRP A 58 -14.13 14.53 -17.17
N HIS A 59 -14.94 15.44 -16.69
CA HIS A 59 -14.90 16.82 -17.18
C HIS A 59 -13.50 17.41 -17.01
N GLN A 60 -13.05 18.16 -18.02
CA GLN A 60 -11.67 18.68 -18.06
C GLN A 60 -11.35 19.74 -17.01
N THR A 61 -12.36 20.30 -16.34
CA THR A 61 -12.17 21.24 -15.22
C THR A 61 -11.75 20.56 -13.92
N VAL A 62 -11.98 19.25 -13.80
CA VAL A 62 -11.60 18.50 -12.58
C VAL A 62 -10.09 18.50 -12.44
N SER A 63 -9.59 19.11 -11.38
CA SER A 63 -8.16 19.09 -11.08
C SER A 63 -7.73 17.74 -10.50
N GLY A 64 -6.43 17.54 -10.37
CA GLY A 64 -5.88 16.35 -9.73
C GLY A 64 -4.59 16.71 -9.02
N VAL A 65 -4.34 16.07 -7.88
CA VAL A 65 -3.10 16.17 -7.15
C VAL A 65 -2.64 14.81 -6.65
N GLN A 66 -1.37 14.53 -6.82
CA GLN A 66 -0.72 13.33 -6.35
C GLN A 66 0.05 13.62 -5.07
N VAL A 67 -0.12 12.79 -4.05
CA VAL A 67 0.54 12.95 -2.76
C VAL A 67 1.30 11.69 -2.36
N ASP A 68 2.46 11.89 -1.72
CA ASP A 68 3.26 10.81 -1.13
C ASP A 68 3.41 11.02 0.38
N ARG A 69 2.98 10.03 1.14
CA ARG A 69 3.22 9.86 2.59
C ARG A 69 3.50 8.39 2.88
N PHE A 70 4.33 7.77 2.04
CA PHE A 70 4.61 6.33 2.09
C PHE A 70 3.32 5.50 2.16
N CYS A 71 3.29 4.44 2.96
CA CYS A 71 2.13 3.55 3.10
C CYS A 71 0.84 4.25 3.58
N ALA A 72 0.92 5.48 4.06
CA ALA A 72 -0.24 6.30 4.45
C ALA A 72 -0.76 7.23 3.34
N SER A 73 -0.20 7.17 2.13
CA SER A 73 -0.53 8.11 1.03
C SER A 73 -2.02 8.11 0.69
N GLY A 74 -2.65 6.94 0.60
CA GLY A 74 -4.09 6.85 0.32
C GLY A 74 -4.95 7.42 1.44
N LEU A 75 -4.60 7.17 2.71
CA LEU A 75 -5.29 7.77 3.85
C LEU A 75 -5.12 9.30 3.87
N GLU A 76 -3.91 9.79 3.59
CA GLU A 76 -3.64 11.22 3.53
C GLU A 76 -4.42 11.89 2.41
N ALA A 77 -4.52 11.26 1.24
CA ALA A 77 -5.33 11.76 0.15
C ALA A 77 -6.80 11.94 0.55
N VAL A 78 -7.37 10.98 1.28
CA VAL A 78 -8.74 11.08 1.83
C VAL A 78 -8.83 12.22 2.85
N ASN A 79 -7.84 12.36 3.74
CA ASN A 79 -7.81 13.45 4.73
C ASN A 79 -7.74 14.83 4.05
N ILE A 80 -6.92 14.97 3.00
CA ILE A 80 -6.82 16.23 2.23
C ILE A 80 -8.15 16.54 1.55
N ALA A 81 -8.75 15.58 0.83
CA ALA A 81 -10.05 15.76 0.20
C ALA A 81 -11.14 16.17 1.22
N ALA A 82 -11.17 15.51 2.38
CA ALA A 82 -12.08 15.87 3.46
C ALA A 82 -11.82 17.30 4.01
N ALA A 83 -10.55 17.68 4.19
CA ALA A 83 -10.18 19.00 4.65
C ALA A 83 -10.55 20.11 3.64
N GLN A 84 -10.39 19.85 2.34
CA GLN A 84 -10.83 20.77 1.27
C GLN A 84 -12.33 21.08 1.38
N VAL A 85 -13.17 20.04 1.56
CA VAL A 85 -14.62 20.20 1.70
C VAL A 85 -14.94 20.89 3.04
N MET A 86 -14.32 20.47 4.14
CA MET A 86 -14.58 21.08 5.47
C MET A 86 -14.18 22.55 5.54
N SER A 87 -13.17 22.99 4.81
CA SER A 87 -12.73 24.39 4.76
C SER A 87 -13.52 25.28 3.79
N GLY A 88 -14.38 24.67 2.96
CA GLY A 88 -15.09 25.37 1.90
C GLY A 88 -14.21 25.69 0.68
N GLN A 89 -13.04 25.05 0.57
CA GLN A 89 -12.18 25.15 -0.62
C GLN A 89 -12.79 24.42 -1.83
N SER A 90 -13.48 23.31 -1.56
CA SER A 90 -14.15 22.48 -2.55
C SER A 90 -15.55 22.12 -2.07
N ASP A 91 -16.48 21.97 -2.99
CA ASP A 91 -17.82 21.44 -2.71
C ASP A 91 -17.83 19.90 -2.81
N LEU A 92 -17.06 19.34 -3.76
CA LEU A 92 -16.96 17.91 -3.98
C LEU A 92 -15.53 17.53 -4.35
N SER A 93 -14.88 16.75 -3.49
CA SER A 93 -13.53 16.22 -3.73
C SER A 93 -13.50 14.70 -3.61
N VAL A 94 -12.62 14.06 -4.36
CA VAL A 94 -12.39 12.62 -4.33
C VAL A 94 -11.02 12.33 -3.76
N GLY A 95 -10.95 11.47 -2.74
CA GLY A 95 -9.69 11.00 -2.15
C GLY A 95 -9.52 9.49 -2.32
N GLY A 96 -8.31 9.05 -2.67
CA GLY A 96 -8.00 7.64 -2.87
C GLY A 96 -6.52 7.39 -3.10
N GLY A 97 -6.18 6.35 -3.85
CA GLY A 97 -4.79 6.06 -4.19
C GLY A 97 -4.65 5.00 -5.26
N VAL A 98 -3.47 4.90 -5.81
CA VAL A 98 -3.07 3.88 -6.76
C VAL A 98 -1.60 3.52 -6.59
N GLU A 99 -1.30 2.24 -6.63
CA GLU A 99 0.07 1.72 -6.67
C GLU A 99 0.07 0.42 -7.46
N SER A 100 1.00 0.27 -8.40
CA SER A 100 1.22 -0.98 -9.13
C SER A 100 2.68 -1.38 -8.95
N MET A 101 2.93 -2.19 -7.92
CA MET A 101 4.29 -2.54 -7.49
C MET A 101 4.95 -3.56 -8.43
N SER A 102 4.19 -4.22 -9.31
CA SER A 102 4.74 -5.07 -10.36
C SER A 102 5.29 -4.25 -11.54
N ARG A 103 4.76 -3.05 -11.79
CA ARG A 103 5.16 -2.16 -12.89
C ARG A 103 6.13 -1.07 -12.45
N VAL A 104 5.93 -0.53 -11.25
CA VAL A 104 6.83 0.43 -10.61
C VAL A 104 7.28 -0.18 -9.27
N PRO A 105 8.42 -0.90 -9.26
CA PRO A 105 8.86 -1.66 -8.10
C PRO A 105 9.11 -0.81 -6.85
N LEU A 106 8.95 -1.41 -5.69
CA LEU A 106 9.26 -0.80 -4.40
C LEU A 106 10.68 -0.23 -4.38
N GLY A 107 10.83 1.00 -3.94
CA GLY A 107 12.12 1.71 -3.89
C GLY A 107 12.50 2.43 -5.18
N SER A 108 11.70 2.36 -6.25
CA SER A 108 12.00 2.98 -7.55
C SER A 108 12.17 4.51 -7.47
N SER A 109 11.53 5.19 -6.51
CA SER A 109 11.70 6.64 -6.31
C SER A 109 13.06 7.01 -5.72
N GLY A 110 13.83 6.04 -5.21
CA GLY A 110 15.09 6.31 -4.54
C GLY A 110 14.90 7.09 -3.24
N GLY A 111 15.75 8.07 -3.04
CA GLY A 111 15.70 8.98 -1.89
C GLY A 111 16.97 8.98 -1.06
N ALA A 112 17.13 10.01 -0.23
CA ALA A 112 18.35 10.24 0.54
C ALA A 112 18.64 9.11 1.53
N TRP A 113 17.62 8.47 2.10
CA TRP A 113 17.82 7.33 3.01
C TRP A 113 18.52 6.13 2.36
N MET A 114 18.35 5.96 1.04
CA MET A 114 19.00 4.87 0.30
C MET A 114 20.31 5.30 -0.35
N ALA A 115 20.44 6.58 -0.70
CA ALA A 115 21.55 7.11 -1.48
C ALA A 115 22.65 7.77 -0.65
N ASP A 116 22.33 8.26 0.55
CA ASP A 116 23.27 8.98 1.41
C ASP A 116 23.42 8.30 2.79
N PRO A 117 24.56 7.63 3.05
CA PRO A 117 24.80 6.97 4.34
C PRO A 117 24.76 7.91 5.55
N THR A 118 25.10 9.18 5.37
CA THR A 118 25.06 10.18 6.44
C THR A 118 23.63 10.48 6.85
N VAL A 119 22.73 10.65 5.86
CA VAL A 119 21.31 10.86 6.10
C VAL A 119 20.69 9.61 6.75
N ALA A 120 21.01 8.43 6.25
CA ALA A 120 20.54 7.16 6.81
C ALA A 120 20.98 7.01 8.28
N TYR A 121 22.24 7.25 8.58
CA TYR A 121 22.80 7.14 9.93
C TYR A 121 22.19 8.18 10.89
N ASN A 122 22.13 9.45 10.51
CA ASN A 122 21.61 10.53 11.35
C ASN A 122 20.10 10.39 11.63
N SER A 123 19.35 9.75 10.74
CA SER A 123 17.92 9.46 10.92
C SER A 123 17.65 8.10 11.55
N TYR A 124 18.68 7.34 11.88
CA TYR A 124 18.57 5.95 12.35
C TYR A 124 17.72 5.08 11.39
N PHE A 125 17.87 5.32 10.10
CA PHE A 125 17.10 4.60 9.11
C PHE A 125 17.46 3.12 9.07
N VAL A 126 16.44 2.28 9.20
CA VAL A 126 16.52 0.84 8.96
C VAL A 126 15.34 0.40 8.10
N PRO A 127 15.50 -0.64 7.28
CA PRO A 127 14.40 -1.22 6.53
C PRO A 127 13.23 -1.64 7.43
N GLN A 128 12.01 -1.55 6.89
CA GLN A 128 10.77 -1.77 7.66
C GLN A 128 10.72 -3.12 8.39
N GLY A 129 11.26 -4.19 7.77
CA GLY A 129 11.32 -5.51 8.42
C GLY A 129 12.22 -5.53 9.65
N ILE A 130 13.33 -4.78 9.63
CA ILE A 130 14.18 -4.60 10.82
C ILE A 130 13.44 -3.80 11.90
N SER A 131 12.67 -2.77 11.50
CA SER A 131 11.84 -2.03 12.46
C SER A 131 10.75 -2.92 13.10
N ALA A 132 10.18 -3.84 12.34
CA ALA A 132 9.20 -4.80 12.86
C ALA A 132 9.84 -5.77 13.87
N ASP A 133 11.02 -6.32 13.55
CA ASP A 133 11.78 -7.19 14.46
C ASP A 133 12.25 -6.43 15.72
N LEU A 134 12.67 -5.15 15.56
CA LEU A 134 12.96 -4.27 16.69
C LEU A 134 11.76 -4.13 17.63
N LEU A 135 10.57 -3.89 17.09
CA LEU A 135 9.35 -3.78 17.89
C LEU A 135 9.00 -5.10 18.59
N ALA A 136 9.14 -6.23 17.88
CA ALA A 136 8.92 -7.55 18.46
C ALA A 136 9.88 -7.79 19.63
N THR A 137 11.17 -7.49 19.46
CA THR A 137 12.19 -7.60 20.50
C THR A 137 11.85 -6.68 21.69
N LYS A 138 11.59 -5.41 21.43
CA LYS A 138 11.34 -4.40 22.46
C LYS A 138 10.12 -4.71 23.33
N TYR A 139 9.07 -5.28 22.74
CA TYR A 139 7.83 -5.63 23.44
C TYR A 139 7.68 -7.11 23.74
N ASN A 140 8.75 -7.90 23.55
CA ASN A 140 8.79 -9.35 23.79
C ASN A 140 7.71 -10.14 23.02
N TYR A 141 7.41 -9.75 21.79
CA TYR A 141 6.57 -10.55 20.92
C TYR A 141 7.37 -11.71 20.34
N SER A 142 6.96 -12.91 20.64
CA SER A 142 7.59 -14.12 20.12
C SER A 142 7.20 -14.38 18.66
N ARG A 143 7.93 -15.26 18.00
CA ARG A 143 7.59 -15.80 16.70
C ARG A 143 6.15 -16.35 16.67
N THR A 144 5.76 -17.07 17.73
CA THR A 144 4.41 -17.63 17.85
C THR A 144 3.33 -16.55 17.91
N ASP A 145 3.59 -15.43 18.58
CA ASP A 145 2.63 -14.33 18.67
C ASP A 145 2.36 -13.71 17.30
N VAL A 146 3.41 -13.36 16.56
CA VAL A 146 3.26 -12.75 15.23
C VAL A 146 2.67 -13.72 14.21
N ASP A 147 3.02 -15.00 14.26
CA ASP A 147 2.44 -16.03 13.40
C ASP A 147 0.95 -16.25 13.71
N SER A 148 0.56 -16.30 15.00
CA SER A 148 -0.84 -16.47 15.39
C SER A 148 -1.71 -15.28 14.91
N TYR A 149 -1.16 -14.07 14.95
CA TYR A 149 -1.82 -12.89 14.40
C TYR A 149 -2.01 -13.02 12.88
N ALA A 150 -0.98 -13.47 12.15
CA ALA A 150 -1.05 -13.67 10.71
C ALA A 150 -2.10 -14.73 10.33
N VAL A 151 -2.14 -15.87 11.01
CA VAL A 151 -3.19 -16.90 10.83
C VAL A 151 -4.59 -16.31 11.05
N SER A 152 -4.76 -15.56 12.15
CA SER A 152 -6.03 -14.89 12.45
C SER A 152 -6.43 -13.87 11.36
N SER A 153 -5.47 -13.13 10.81
CA SER A 153 -5.69 -12.18 9.72
C SER A 153 -6.19 -12.89 8.46
N GLN A 154 -5.54 -13.97 8.04
CA GLN A 154 -5.93 -14.74 6.86
C GLN A 154 -7.33 -15.36 7.04
N LYS A 155 -7.63 -15.89 8.21
CA LYS A 155 -8.95 -16.43 8.53
C LYS A 155 -10.05 -15.37 8.43
N ARG A 156 -9.83 -14.20 9.03
CA ARG A 156 -10.79 -13.08 8.98
C ARG A 156 -11.01 -12.58 7.56
N ALA A 157 -9.94 -12.48 6.75
CA ALA A 157 -10.06 -12.11 5.35
C ALA A 157 -10.89 -13.12 4.56
N SER A 158 -10.63 -14.41 4.74
CA SER A 158 -11.38 -15.50 4.11
C SER A 158 -12.87 -15.47 4.48
N GLU A 159 -13.19 -15.30 5.76
CA GLU A 159 -14.57 -15.17 6.25
C GLU A 159 -15.25 -13.93 5.63
N ALA A 160 -14.58 -12.78 5.58
CA ALA A 160 -15.12 -11.56 4.99
C ALA A 160 -15.46 -11.73 3.51
N TRP A 161 -14.60 -12.41 2.75
CA TRP A 161 -14.87 -12.75 1.35
C TRP A 161 -16.03 -13.73 1.19
N LYS A 162 -16.06 -14.80 2.00
CA LYS A 162 -17.16 -15.79 2.01
C LYS A 162 -18.51 -15.13 2.30
N ASP A 163 -18.53 -14.21 3.25
CA ASP A 163 -19.72 -13.44 3.65
C ASP A 163 -20.05 -12.30 2.67
N LYS A 164 -19.29 -12.16 1.58
CA LYS A 164 -19.48 -11.11 0.56
C LYS A 164 -19.45 -9.67 1.12
N ARG A 165 -18.68 -9.42 2.19
CA ARG A 165 -18.60 -8.10 2.85
C ARG A 165 -18.05 -7.02 1.92
N PHE A 166 -17.24 -7.40 0.91
CA PHE A 166 -16.64 -6.49 -0.06
C PHE A 166 -17.47 -6.31 -1.34
N LYS A 167 -18.65 -6.92 -1.46
CA LYS A 167 -19.47 -6.92 -2.69
C LYS A 167 -19.72 -5.52 -3.24
N ASN A 168 -19.93 -4.54 -2.36
CA ASN A 168 -20.28 -3.17 -2.75
C ASN A 168 -19.04 -2.26 -2.94
N SER A 169 -17.85 -2.67 -2.48
CA SER A 169 -16.62 -1.89 -2.58
C SER A 169 -15.69 -2.35 -3.71
N ILE A 170 -15.68 -3.64 -4.01
CA ILE A 170 -14.83 -4.21 -5.05
C ILE A 170 -15.33 -3.83 -6.45
N ILE A 171 -14.36 -3.52 -7.33
CA ILE A 171 -14.58 -3.28 -8.75
C ILE A 171 -13.76 -4.31 -9.50
N PRO A 172 -14.40 -5.28 -10.20
CA PRO A 172 -13.68 -6.26 -11.01
C PRO A 172 -12.87 -5.58 -12.11
N VAL A 173 -11.63 -5.99 -12.28
CA VAL A 173 -10.78 -5.55 -13.38
C VAL A 173 -10.99 -6.46 -14.57
N LYS A 174 -11.33 -5.88 -15.71
CA LYS A 174 -11.61 -6.58 -16.97
C LYS A 174 -10.73 -6.02 -18.08
N ASP A 175 -10.44 -6.86 -19.07
CA ASP A 175 -9.77 -6.46 -20.30
C ASP A 175 -10.70 -5.65 -21.25
N GLN A 176 -10.17 -5.29 -22.42
CA GLN A 176 -10.91 -4.56 -23.45
C GLN A 176 -12.06 -5.37 -24.09
N ASN A 177 -12.07 -6.69 -23.93
CA ASN A 177 -13.11 -7.59 -24.41
C ASN A 177 -14.17 -7.91 -23.31
N ASN A 178 -14.09 -7.23 -22.16
CA ASN A 178 -14.90 -7.48 -20.96
C ASN A 178 -14.65 -8.84 -20.29
N LEU A 179 -13.54 -9.51 -20.60
CA LEU A 179 -13.15 -10.73 -19.89
C LEU A 179 -12.50 -10.37 -18.56
N PRO A 180 -12.82 -11.09 -17.48
CA PRO A 180 -12.28 -10.78 -16.16
C PRO A 180 -10.77 -11.08 -16.10
N ILE A 181 -9.99 -10.09 -15.65
CA ILE A 181 -8.57 -10.24 -15.31
C ILE A 181 -8.46 -10.60 -13.83
N LEU A 182 -9.16 -9.84 -12.96
CA LEU A 182 -9.20 -10.08 -11.53
C LEU A 182 -10.55 -9.64 -10.94
N GLU A 183 -11.18 -10.52 -10.17
CA GLU A 183 -12.45 -10.27 -9.51
C GLU A 183 -12.40 -10.51 -8.00
N ILE A 184 -11.39 -11.26 -7.53
CA ILE A 184 -11.21 -11.65 -6.13
C ILE A 184 -9.77 -11.35 -5.75
N ASP A 185 -9.54 -10.90 -4.52
CA ASP A 185 -8.20 -10.72 -3.99
C ASP A 185 -7.40 -12.04 -4.07
N GLU A 186 -6.39 -12.04 -4.93
CA GLU A 186 -5.55 -13.22 -5.18
C GLU A 186 -4.43 -13.40 -4.13
N TYR A 187 -4.25 -12.42 -3.25
CA TYR A 187 -3.17 -12.44 -2.26
C TYR A 187 -3.54 -13.17 -0.97
N MET A 188 -4.82 -13.34 -0.71
CA MET A 188 -5.32 -14.07 0.45
C MET A 188 -4.86 -15.54 0.45
N ARG A 189 -4.47 -16.06 1.61
CA ARG A 189 -3.99 -17.43 1.83
C ARG A 189 -4.81 -18.10 2.94
N PRO A 190 -6.05 -18.55 2.67
CA PRO A 190 -6.95 -19.11 3.70
C PRO A 190 -6.41 -20.38 4.34
N GLU A 191 -5.53 -21.10 3.65
CA GLU A 191 -4.91 -22.35 4.14
C GLU A 191 -3.71 -22.12 5.07
N THR A 192 -3.42 -20.86 5.45
CA THR A 192 -2.32 -20.54 6.35
C THR A 192 -2.53 -21.14 7.73
N THR A 193 -1.54 -21.86 8.23
CA THR A 193 -1.55 -22.49 9.55
C THR A 193 -0.29 -22.12 10.35
N MET A 194 -0.34 -22.31 11.67
CA MET A 194 0.84 -22.15 12.53
C MET A 194 1.99 -23.05 12.10
N GLN A 195 1.68 -24.27 11.65
CA GLN A 195 2.70 -25.22 11.17
C GLN A 195 3.36 -24.72 9.88
N SER A 196 2.58 -24.23 8.92
CA SER A 196 3.12 -23.72 7.65
C SER A 196 3.97 -22.45 7.85
N LEU A 197 3.57 -21.56 8.76
CA LEU A 197 4.35 -20.38 9.10
C LEU A 197 5.61 -20.72 9.88
N GLY A 198 5.52 -21.62 10.86
CA GLY A 198 6.65 -22.04 11.68
C GLY A 198 7.81 -22.68 10.90
N ALA A 199 7.55 -23.19 9.70
CA ALA A 199 8.57 -23.74 8.79
C ALA A 199 9.35 -22.66 8.00
N LEU A 200 8.92 -21.39 8.05
CA LEU A 200 9.58 -20.30 7.30
C LEU A 200 10.72 -19.70 8.11
N GLU A 201 11.85 -19.46 7.44
CA GLU A 201 12.98 -18.78 8.04
C GLU A 201 12.73 -17.26 8.16
N PRO A 202 13.29 -16.58 9.19
CA PRO A 202 13.23 -15.13 9.30
C PRO A 202 13.84 -14.43 8.06
N SER A 203 13.08 -13.53 7.44
CA SER A 203 13.49 -12.91 6.19
C SER A 203 14.50 -11.80 6.34
N PHE A 204 14.58 -11.15 7.52
CA PHE A 204 15.35 -9.93 7.71
C PHE A 204 16.67 -10.15 8.49
N GLU A 205 16.93 -11.36 8.96
CA GLU A 205 18.12 -11.68 9.77
C GLU A 205 19.45 -11.36 9.06
N LYS A 206 19.59 -11.75 7.79
CA LYS A 206 20.82 -11.46 7.00
C LYS A 206 21.02 -9.97 6.81
N MET A 207 19.93 -9.24 6.53
CA MET A 207 19.95 -7.79 6.38
C MET A 207 20.29 -7.10 7.71
N GLY A 208 19.71 -7.55 8.82
CA GLY A 208 20.02 -7.06 10.15
C GLY A 208 21.51 -7.21 10.48
N LYS A 209 22.05 -8.40 10.28
CA LYS A 209 23.47 -8.72 10.52
C LYS A 209 24.45 -7.97 9.59
N SER A 210 24.00 -7.38 8.50
CA SER A 210 24.84 -6.54 7.63
C SER A 210 25.03 -5.11 8.15
N GLY A 211 24.57 -4.79 9.37
CA GLY A 211 24.75 -3.52 10.07
C GLY A 211 23.46 -2.81 10.47
N PHE A 212 22.30 -3.19 9.94
CA PHE A 212 21.04 -2.51 10.29
C PHE A 212 20.59 -2.79 11.73
N ASN A 213 20.95 -3.94 12.31
CA ASN A 213 20.70 -4.19 13.74
C ASN A 213 21.44 -3.21 14.61
N ASP A 214 22.70 -2.92 14.27
CA ASP A 214 23.54 -1.98 15.03
C ASP A 214 22.96 -0.57 14.98
N VAL A 215 22.48 -0.13 13.80
CA VAL A 215 21.79 1.18 13.65
C VAL A 215 20.54 1.24 14.50
N ALA A 216 19.73 0.16 14.55
CA ALA A 216 18.55 0.10 15.39
C ALA A 216 18.87 0.19 16.89
N ILE A 217 19.91 -0.53 17.34
CA ILE A 217 20.38 -0.54 18.73
C ILE A 217 20.96 0.82 19.14
N LEU A 218 21.62 1.56 18.23
CA LEU A 218 22.07 2.92 18.53
C LEU A 218 20.93 3.83 18.99
N LYS A 219 19.73 3.65 18.46
CA LYS A 219 18.52 4.40 18.85
C LYS A 219 17.89 3.85 20.13
N TYR A 220 18.05 2.56 20.40
CA TYR A 220 17.45 1.83 21.53
C TYR A 220 18.53 1.06 22.30
N PRO A 221 19.43 1.78 23.00
CA PRO A 221 20.61 1.20 23.65
C PRO A 221 20.29 0.27 24.82
N GLU A 222 19.03 0.21 25.23
CA GLU A 222 18.52 -0.75 26.21
C GLU A 222 18.41 -2.19 25.67
N LEU A 223 18.51 -2.37 24.35
CA LEU A 223 18.45 -3.66 23.68
C LEU A 223 19.85 -4.19 23.40
N GLU A 224 20.12 -5.44 23.80
CA GLU A 224 21.42 -6.10 23.55
C GLU A 224 21.49 -6.67 22.11
N ALA A 225 20.37 -7.14 21.57
CA ALA A 225 20.27 -7.73 20.24
C ALA A 225 18.85 -7.54 19.66
N ILE A 226 18.71 -7.73 18.34
CA ILE A 226 17.41 -7.79 17.67
C ILE A 226 17.08 -9.25 17.39
N GLU A 227 15.95 -9.72 17.86
CA GLU A 227 15.40 -11.04 17.55
C GLU A 227 14.59 -10.97 16.26
N HIS A 228 14.93 -11.84 15.31
CA HIS A 228 14.28 -11.85 14.00
C HIS A 228 13.14 -12.88 13.99
N VAL A 229 11.90 -12.39 13.93
CA VAL A 229 10.69 -13.20 13.99
C VAL A 229 9.81 -13.03 12.74
N HIS A 230 10.07 -12.01 11.91
CA HIS A 230 9.25 -11.73 10.74
C HIS A 230 9.76 -12.43 9.48
N HIS A 231 8.82 -12.89 8.67
CA HIS A 231 9.03 -13.53 7.38
C HIS A 231 7.86 -13.24 6.43
N ALA A 232 7.94 -13.70 5.18
CA ALA A 232 6.93 -13.39 4.16
C ALA A 232 5.48 -13.77 4.56
N GLY A 233 5.31 -14.81 5.38
CA GLY A 233 3.98 -15.29 5.79
C GLY A 233 3.31 -14.45 6.89
N ASN A 234 4.06 -13.64 7.63
CA ASN A 234 3.55 -12.75 8.68
C ASN A 234 3.89 -11.27 8.41
N SER A 235 4.19 -10.94 7.16
CA SER A 235 4.52 -9.59 6.70
C SER A 235 3.56 -9.14 5.61
N SER A 236 3.57 -7.83 5.30
CA SER A 236 2.79 -7.25 4.23
C SER A 236 3.24 -7.77 2.86
N GLY A 237 2.28 -7.97 1.95
CA GLY A 237 2.56 -8.32 0.57
C GLY A 237 3.10 -7.15 -0.26
N ILE A 238 3.82 -7.51 -1.35
CA ILE A 238 4.15 -6.59 -2.45
C ILE A 238 3.12 -6.88 -3.53
N VAL A 239 2.23 -5.94 -3.77
CA VAL A 239 1.00 -6.15 -4.58
C VAL A 239 0.70 -4.97 -5.50
N ASP A 240 -0.25 -5.16 -6.41
CA ASP A 240 -0.79 -4.13 -7.30
C ASP A 240 -2.11 -3.59 -6.78
#